data_9b9b0fa53e42ee571b96c0de19ccfc8c
#
_entry.id   9b9b0fa53e42ee571b96c0de19ccfc8c
#
_cell.length_a   1.000
_cell.length_b   1.000
_cell.length_c   1.000
_cell.angle_alpha   90.00
_cell.angle_beta   90.00
_cell.angle_gamma   90.00
#
_symmetry.space_group_name_H-M   'P 1'
#
loop_
_entity.id
_entity.type
_entity.pdbx_description
1 polymer ?
#
loop_
_entity_poly.entity_id
_entity_poly.type
_entity_poly.pdbx_seq_one_letter_code
_entity_poly.pdbx_strand_id
1 'polypeptide(L)'
;MPAIGAALAALMLSACGSHDSAGGGGQTQFVQGTGGVDVVKERSGRQAAPELSGKTLDDKDLDVAKEYKGKIVVLNVWGSWCAPCRAEAKNLVAVANDFKDKGVQFVGLDTRDPDPAPAIAFEKEFKVPYPSLYDSSGKLLLRFPKGSLNPQSIPSTVFIDRDGKIAARAMKALSEDELRQTLAPLVAEK
;
A
#
# COMPACT_ATOMS: atom_id res chain seq x y z
N MET A 1 74.29 -22.07 -22.37
CA MET A 1 73.64 -21.05 -21.52
C MET A 1 72.33 -20.69 -22.16
N PRO A 2 71.19 -21.16 -21.66
CA PRO A 2 69.88 -20.81 -22.22
C PRO A 2 69.29 -19.66 -21.44
N ALA A 3 68.74 -18.68 -22.14
CA ALA A 3 67.99 -17.53 -21.62
C ALA A 3 66.52 -17.92 -21.39
N ILE A 4 66.07 -17.71 -20.19
CA ILE A 4 64.69 -17.94 -19.77
C ILE A 4 63.85 -16.68 -20.09
N GLY A 5 62.90 -16.80 -21.03
CA GLY A 5 61.92 -15.77 -21.32
C GLY A 5 60.76 -15.87 -20.34
N ALA A 6 60.52 -14.81 -19.56
CA ALA A 6 59.36 -14.69 -18.70
C ALA A 6 58.18 -14.12 -19.50
N ALA A 7 57.12 -14.88 -19.67
CA ALA A 7 55.86 -14.42 -20.23
C ALA A 7 54.97 -13.85 -19.11
N LEU A 8 54.74 -12.54 -19.11
CA LEU A 8 53.75 -11.89 -18.28
C LEU A 8 52.37 -12.09 -18.90
N ALA A 9 51.54 -12.86 -18.26
CA ALA A 9 50.10 -12.96 -18.56
C ALA A 9 49.36 -11.81 -17.82
N ALA A 10 48.89 -10.82 -18.56
CA ALA A 10 48.02 -9.77 -18.03
C ALA A 10 46.59 -10.31 -17.92
N LEU A 11 46.10 -10.53 -16.69
CA LEU A 11 44.71 -10.81 -16.41
C LEU A 11 43.92 -9.51 -16.43
N MET A 12 43.14 -9.31 -17.48
CA MET A 12 42.11 -8.26 -17.52
C MET A 12 40.93 -8.72 -16.68
N LEU A 13 40.76 -8.17 -15.46
CA LEU A 13 39.52 -8.25 -14.70
C LEU A 13 38.55 -7.23 -15.27
N SER A 14 37.64 -7.67 -16.11
CA SER A 14 36.44 -6.91 -16.47
C SER A 14 35.42 -7.03 -15.33
N ALA A 15 35.44 -6.08 -14.41
CA ALA A 15 34.39 -5.93 -13.40
C ALA A 15 33.18 -5.24 -14.05
N CYS A 16 32.26 -6.01 -14.64
CA CYS A 16 30.91 -5.57 -14.90
C CYS A 16 30.15 -5.59 -13.56
N GLY A 17 30.17 -4.46 -12.89
CA GLY A 17 29.32 -4.24 -11.72
C GLY A 17 27.87 -3.96 -12.13
N SER A 18 27.10 -5.02 -12.43
CA SER A 18 25.64 -4.96 -12.41
C SER A 18 25.22 -4.96 -10.95
N HIS A 19 24.84 -3.81 -10.42
CA HIS A 19 24.13 -3.73 -9.15
C HIS A 19 22.70 -4.22 -9.33
N ASP A 20 22.52 -5.52 -9.51
CA ASP A 20 21.26 -6.18 -9.23
C ASP A 20 21.14 -6.30 -7.73
N SER A 21 20.42 -5.36 -7.12
CA SER A 21 19.95 -5.48 -5.75
C SER A 21 18.98 -6.65 -5.69
N ALA A 22 19.53 -7.85 -5.46
CA ALA A 22 18.77 -9.04 -5.14
C ALA A 22 18.16 -8.89 -3.75
N GLY A 23 17.08 -8.09 -3.66
CA GLY A 23 16.16 -8.05 -2.54
C GLY A 23 15.29 -9.29 -2.56
N GLY A 24 15.44 -10.16 -1.55
CA GLY A 24 14.84 -11.47 -1.45
C GLY A 24 13.32 -11.52 -1.64
N GLY A 25 12.88 -12.45 -2.44
CA GLY A 25 11.72 -13.32 -2.23
C GLY A 25 10.35 -12.70 -2.09
N GLY A 26 9.80 -12.12 -3.14
CA GLY A 26 8.39 -11.82 -3.33
C GLY A 26 8.26 -11.10 -4.66
N GLN A 27 7.39 -11.58 -5.56
CA GLN A 27 7.24 -11.02 -6.93
C GLN A 27 6.54 -9.65 -6.94
N THR A 28 6.87 -8.77 -6.01
CA THR A 28 6.35 -7.40 -5.98
C THR A 28 7.31 -6.50 -6.73
N GLN A 29 6.87 -5.93 -7.85
CA GLN A 29 7.64 -5.01 -8.67
C GLN A 29 7.57 -3.56 -8.13
N PHE A 30 7.58 -3.41 -6.82
CA PHE A 30 7.58 -2.09 -6.20
C PHE A 30 8.93 -1.40 -6.40
N VAL A 31 8.87 -0.16 -6.86
CA VAL A 31 10.00 0.76 -6.89
C VAL A 31 9.67 1.97 -6.01
N GLN A 32 10.69 2.54 -5.40
CA GLN A 32 10.51 3.71 -4.56
C GLN A 32 10.01 4.89 -5.41
N GLY A 33 8.87 5.43 -5.02
CA GLY A 33 8.29 6.64 -5.59
C GLY A 33 8.56 7.87 -4.72
N THR A 34 7.82 8.94 -4.96
CA THR A 34 7.96 10.20 -4.23
C THR A 34 7.41 10.06 -2.80
N GLY A 35 8.06 10.72 -1.83
CA GLY A 35 7.55 10.82 -0.46
C GLY A 35 7.51 9.50 0.32
N GLY A 36 8.29 8.47 -0.08
CA GLY A 36 8.28 7.16 0.60
C GLY A 36 7.02 6.33 0.31
N VAL A 37 6.36 6.61 -0.82
CA VAL A 37 5.34 5.75 -1.42
C VAL A 37 6.02 4.85 -2.44
N ASP A 38 5.86 3.55 -2.32
CA ASP A 38 6.33 2.57 -3.29
C ASP A 38 5.27 2.37 -4.38
N VAL A 39 5.68 2.37 -5.65
CA VAL A 39 4.76 2.25 -6.80
C VAL A 39 5.14 1.08 -7.69
N VAL A 40 4.14 0.47 -8.32
CA VAL A 40 4.33 -0.48 -9.43
C VAL A 40 4.06 0.27 -10.73
N LYS A 41 5.12 0.66 -11.46
CA LYS A 41 5.02 1.51 -12.64
C LYS A 41 4.23 0.84 -13.77
N GLU A 42 4.59 -0.41 -14.08
CA GLU A 42 3.95 -1.15 -15.17
C GLU A 42 2.67 -1.85 -14.70
N ARG A 43 1.52 -1.58 -15.34
CA ARG A 43 0.23 -2.21 -14.96
C ARG A 43 0.28 -3.73 -15.02
N SER A 44 1.03 -4.29 -15.96
CA SER A 44 1.24 -5.74 -16.08
C SER A 44 1.96 -6.37 -14.88
N GLY A 45 2.76 -5.58 -14.16
CA GLY A 45 3.48 -6.00 -12.96
C GLY A 45 2.66 -5.88 -11.67
N ARG A 46 1.47 -5.27 -11.71
CA ARG A 46 0.61 -5.13 -10.54
C ARG A 46 -0.04 -6.46 -10.18
N GLN A 47 0.05 -6.84 -8.93
CA GLN A 47 -0.62 -8.03 -8.39
C GLN A 47 -2.06 -7.72 -8.00
N ALA A 48 -2.95 -8.72 -8.09
CA ALA A 48 -4.32 -8.58 -7.63
C ALA A 48 -4.37 -8.27 -6.13
N ALA A 49 -5.22 -7.34 -5.73
CA ALA A 49 -5.55 -7.14 -4.33
C ALA A 49 -6.31 -8.38 -3.82
N PRO A 50 -6.15 -8.74 -2.54
CA PRO A 50 -6.88 -9.85 -1.96
C PRO A 50 -8.37 -9.52 -1.84
N GLU A 51 -9.19 -10.56 -1.78
CA GLU A 51 -10.60 -10.40 -1.40
C GLU A 51 -10.70 -9.92 0.05
N LEU A 52 -11.30 -8.75 0.24
CA LEU A 52 -11.53 -8.13 1.53
C LEU A 52 -13.04 -7.99 1.74
N SER A 53 -13.58 -8.83 2.60
CA SER A 53 -15.00 -8.83 2.94
C SER A 53 -15.20 -9.12 4.42
N GLY A 54 -16.22 -8.50 5.00
CA GLY A 54 -16.55 -8.66 6.41
C GLY A 54 -17.53 -7.59 6.89
N LYS A 55 -17.71 -7.54 8.20
CA LYS A 55 -18.49 -6.49 8.85
C LYS A 55 -17.69 -5.20 8.93
N THR A 56 -18.38 -4.10 8.71
CA THR A 56 -17.84 -2.76 8.98
C THR A 56 -18.07 -2.37 10.45
N LEU A 57 -17.46 -1.27 10.89
CA LEU A 57 -17.66 -0.74 12.25
C LEU A 57 -19.12 -0.31 12.53
N ASP A 58 -19.93 -0.05 11.50
CA ASP A 58 -21.36 0.21 11.58
C ASP A 58 -22.24 -1.04 11.31
N ASP A 59 -21.64 -2.24 11.47
CA ASP A 59 -22.27 -3.57 11.38
C ASP A 59 -22.91 -3.91 10.01
N LYS A 60 -22.47 -3.26 8.94
CA LYS A 60 -22.89 -3.60 7.58
C LYS A 60 -21.96 -4.62 6.96
N ASP A 61 -22.49 -5.44 6.05
CA ASP A 61 -21.63 -6.31 5.24
C ASP A 61 -20.99 -5.50 4.11
N LEU A 62 -19.67 -5.63 3.95
CA LEU A 62 -18.92 -4.99 2.87
C LEU A 62 -18.03 -6.02 2.18
N ASP A 63 -18.16 -6.14 0.88
CA ASP A 63 -17.20 -6.78 -0.03
C ASP A 63 -16.59 -5.70 -0.91
N VAL A 64 -15.33 -5.36 -0.64
CA VAL A 64 -14.64 -4.23 -1.25
C VAL A 64 -14.56 -4.37 -2.78
N ALA A 65 -14.21 -5.55 -3.27
CA ALA A 65 -14.06 -5.78 -4.71
C ALA A 65 -15.39 -5.72 -5.46
N LYS A 66 -16.47 -6.20 -4.84
CA LYS A 66 -17.80 -6.19 -5.42
C LYS A 66 -18.42 -4.79 -5.41
N GLU A 67 -18.37 -4.12 -4.25
CA GLU A 67 -18.99 -2.81 -4.03
C GLU A 67 -18.31 -1.71 -4.86
N TYR A 68 -16.98 -1.77 -4.99
CA TYR A 68 -16.19 -0.73 -5.65
C TYR A 68 -15.58 -1.18 -6.97
N LYS A 69 -16.24 -2.11 -7.67
CA LYS A 69 -15.79 -2.57 -8.99
C LYS A 69 -15.59 -1.40 -9.96
N GLY A 70 -14.42 -1.34 -10.59
CA GLY A 70 -14.07 -0.30 -11.55
C GLY A 70 -13.68 1.06 -10.94
N LYS A 71 -13.64 1.15 -9.61
CA LYS A 71 -13.14 2.34 -8.89
C LYS A 71 -11.71 2.12 -8.44
N ILE A 72 -10.99 3.22 -8.23
CA ILE A 72 -9.73 3.21 -7.50
C ILE A 72 -10.08 3.09 -6.02
N VAL A 73 -9.44 2.15 -5.30
CA VAL A 73 -9.65 2.00 -3.86
C VAL A 73 -8.39 2.39 -3.11
N VAL A 74 -8.53 3.31 -2.16
CA VAL A 74 -7.50 3.64 -1.16
C VAL A 74 -7.84 2.89 0.11
N LEU A 75 -7.11 1.82 0.38
CA LEU A 75 -7.28 1.03 1.60
C LEU A 75 -6.27 1.49 2.65
N ASN A 76 -6.76 2.06 3.74
CA ASN A 76 -5.93 2.48 4.88
C ASN A 76 -6.06 1.47 6.02
N VAL A 77 -4.94 0.89 6.42
CA VAL A 77 -4.83 -0.02 7.57
C VAL A 77 -4.49 0.78 8.81
N TRP A 78 -5.34 0.72 9.81
CA TRP A 78 -5.26 1.54 11.00
C TRP A 78 -5.75 0.82 12.27
N GLY A 79 -5.62 1.46 13.41
CA GLY A 79 -6.20 1.05 14.67
C GLY A 79 -6.38 2.26 15.58
N SER A 80 -7.38 2.22 16.48
CA SER A 80 -7.70 3.35 17.38
C SER A 80 -6.55 3.71 18.33
N TRP A 81 -5.76 2.73 18.69
CA TRP A 81 -4.57 2.81 19.55
C TRP A 81 -3.33 3.39 18.87
N CYS A 82 -3.34 3.53 17.54
CA CYS A 82 -2.19 3.89 16.73
C CYS A 82 -2.03 5.43 16.65
N ALA A 83 -1.07 5.99 17.35
CA ALA A 83 -0.84 7.44 17.37
C ALA A 83 -0.53 8.05 15.99
N PRO A 84 0.33 7.47 15.12
CA PRO A 84 0.53 8.01 13.78
C PRO A 84 -0.71 7.87 12.88
N CYS A 85 -1.60 6.89 13.10
CA CYS A 85 -2.88 6.80 12.38
C CYS A 85 -3.79 7.99 12.72
N ARG A 86 -3.80 8.40 13.99
CA ARG A 86 -4.53 9.60 14.44
C ARG A 86 -3.99 10.87 13.79
N ALA A 87 -2.67 10.95 13.60
CA ALA A 87 -2.03 12.10 12.96
C ALA A 87 -2.40 12.23 11.48
N GLU A 88 -2.53 11.12 10.73
CA GLU A 88 -2.87 11.15 9.30
C GLU A 88 -4.38 11.22 9.02
N ALA A 89 -5.24 10.92 10.00
CA ALA A 89 -6.69 10.78 9.79
C ALA A 89 -7.32 11.98 9.08
N LYS A 90 -6.95 13.21 9.46
CA LYS A 90 -7.46 14.43 8.82
C LYS A 90 -7.05 14.54 7.35
N ASN A 91 -5.85 14.09 7.00
CA ASN A 91 -5.35 14.11 5.63
C ASN A 91 -6.16 13.14 4.75
N LEU A 92 -6.40 11.92 5.26
CA LEU A 92 -7.23 10.91 4.58
C LEU A 92 -8.66 11.42 4.36
N VAL A 93 -9.27 12.03 5.39
CA VAL A 93 -10.62 12.60 5.31
C VAL A 93 -10.70 13.73 4.27
N ALA A 94 -9.74 14.64 4.26
CA ALA A 94 -9.71 15.75 3.30
C ALA A 94 -9.62 15.22 1.86
N VAL A 95 -8.67 14.31 1.60
CA VAL A 95 -8.47 13.76 0.25
C VAL A 95 -9.63 12.86 -0.17
N ALA A 96 -10.23 12.09 0.75
CA ALA A 96 -11.42 11.27 0.46
C ALA A 96 -12.59 12.13 -0.04
N ASN A 97 -12.84 13.27 0.62
CA ASN A 97 -13.89 14.21 0.21
C ASN A 97 -13.62 14.82 -1.17
N ASP A 98 -12.37 15.17 -1.48
CA ASP A 98 -11.99 15.80 -2.76
C ASP A 98 -11.98 14.84 -3.96
N PHE A 99 -11.85 13.54 -3.69
CA PHE A 99 -11.73 12.53 -4.74
C PHE A 99 -12.94 11.64 -4.91
N LYS A 100 -14.00 11.76 -4.06
CA LYS A 100 -15.21 10.92 -4.12
C LYS A 100 -15.89 10.93 -5.50
N ASP A 101 -15.93 12.09 -6.16
CA ASP A 101 -16.58 12.28 -7.46
C ASP A 101 -15.61 11.99 -8.64
N LYS A 102 -14.37 11.58 -8.36
CA LYS A 102 -13.34 11.24 -9.35
C LYS A 102 -13.14 9.73 -9.53
N GLY A 103 -14.08 8.93 -9.04
CA GLY A 103 -14.02 7.47 -9.13
C GLY A 103 -13.02 6.84 -8.15
N VAL A 104 -12.71 7.54 -7.05
CA VAL A 104 -11.87 7.04 -5.96
C VAL A 104 -12.75 6.76 -4.74
N GLN A 105 -12.54 5.60 -4.15
CA GLN A 105 -13.18 5.19 -2.91
C GLN A 105 -12.14 4.92 -1.83
N PHE A 106 -12.35 5.50 -0.65
CA PHE A 106 -11.56 5.18 0.53
C PHE A 106 -12.26 4.09 1.35
N VAL A 107 -11.46 3.20 1.92
CA VAL A 107 -11.91 2.14 2.83
C VAL A 107 -10.90 2.03 3.95
N GLY A 108 -11.36 2.01 5.18
CA GLY A 108 -10.54 1.68 6.34
C GLY A 108 -10.47 0.15 6.54
N LEU A 109 -9.37 -0.31 7.10
CA LEU A 109 -9.24 -1.64 7.67
C LEU A 109 -8.78 -1.45 9.12
N ASP A 110 -9.75 -1.40 10.03
CA ASP A 110 -9.47 -1.35 11.47
C ASP A 110 -8.97 -2.71 11.93
N THR A 111 -7.77 -2.73 12.50
CA THR A 111 -7.14 -3.99 12.86
C THR A 111 -6.62 -3.99 14.29
N ARG A 112 -6.73 -5.14 14.94
CA ARG A 112 -6.24 -5.39 16.30
C ARG A 112 -6.87 -4.51 17.39
N ASP A 113 -8.03 -3.92 17.12
CA ASP A 113 -8.91 -3.39 18.15
C ASP A 113 -9.77 -4.55 18.67
N PRO A 114 -9.60 -4.99 19.93
CA PRO A 114 -10.35 -6.14 20.47
C PRO A 114 -11.83 -5.83 20.67
N ASP A 115 -12.16 -4.55 20.82
CA ASP A 115 -13.51 -4.00 20.94
C ASP A 115 -13.70 -2.92 19.85
N PRO A 116 -14.83 -2.88 19.14
CA PRO A 116 -15.06 -1.88 18.10
C PRO A 116 -15.33 -0.47 18.64
N ALA A 117 -15.70 -0.30 19.90
CA ALA A 117 -16.12 1.00 20.45
C ALA A 117 -15.02 2.09 20.36
N PRO A 118 -13.73 1.82 20.65
CA PRO A 118 -12.66 2.80 20.45
C PRO A 118 -12.48 3.20 18.96
N ALA A 119 -12.62 2.25 18.03
CA ALA A 119 -12.54 2.49 16.60
C ALA A 119 -13.72 3.34 16.10
N ILE A 120 -14.94 3.05 16.56
CA ILE A 120 -16.13 3.86 16.27
C ILE A 120 -15.96 5.29 16.82
N ALA A 121 -15.43 5.44 18.03
CA ALA A 121 -15.16 6.76 18.61
C ALA A 121 -14.13 7.54 17.79
N PHE A 122 -13.09 6.87 17.28
CA PHE A 122 -12.10 7.46 16.36
C PHE A 122 -12.75 7.96 15.08
N GLU A 123 -13.55 7.15 14.38
CA GLU A 123 -14.24 7.57 13.15
C GLU A 123 -15.14 8.78 13.38
N LYS A 124 -15.84 8.78 14.51
CA LYS A 124 -16.70 9.92 14.90
C LYS A 124 -15.90 11.19 15.18
N GLU A 125 -14.78 11.08 15.91
CA GLU A 125 -13.89 12.19 16.25
C GLU A 125 -13.33 12.86 15.00
N PHE A 126 -12.81 12.04 14.06
CA PHE A 126 -12.21 12.54 12.82
C PHE A 126 -13.21 12.75 11.68
N LYS A 127 -14.50 12.44 11.91
CA LYS A 127 -15.57 12.54 10.90
C LYS A 127 -15.23 11.77 9.62
N VAL A 128 -14.75 10.53 9.77
CA VAL A 128 -14.37 9.66 8.66
C VAL A 128 -15.57 9.44 7.74
N PRO A 129 -15.49 9.80 6.42
CA PRO A 129 -16.65 9.77 5.52
C PRO A 129 -16.79 8.46 4.73
N TYR A 130 -16.02 7.44 5.07
CA TYR A 130 -15.95 6.16 4.36
C TYR A 130 -16.00 4.98 5.36
N PRO A 131 -16.45 3.79 4.91
CA PRO A 131 -16.57 2.64 5.78
C PRO A 131 -15.20 2.06 6.16
N SER A 132 -15.12 1.46 7.35
CA SER A 132 -13.99 0.64 7.75
C SER A 132 -14.45 -0.79 8.04
N LEU A 133 -13.76 -1.77 7.44
CA LEU A 133 -13.87 -3.17 7.83
C LEU A 133 -13.29 -3.37 9.23
N TYR A 134 -13.98 -4.14 10.06
CA TYR A 134 -13.52 -4.49 11.41
C TYR A 134 -12.79 -5.84 11.39
N ASP A 135 -11.48 -5.81 11.57
CA ASP A 135 -10.59 -7.00 11.56
C ASP A 135 -9.83 -7.12 12.89
N SER A 136 -10.57 -7.36 13.99
CA SER A 136 -10.00 -7.45 15.34
C SER A 136 -8.82 -8.43 15.47
N SER A 137 -8.82 -9.48 14.65
CA SER A 137 -7.79 -10.52 14.66
C SER A 137 -6.65 -10.30 13.67
N GLY A 138 -6.74 -9.31 12.77
CA GLY A 138 -5.76 -9.04 11.73
C GLY A 138 -5.73 -10.06 10.59
N LYS A 139 -6.79 -10.87 10.44
CA LYS A 139 -6.84 -11.94 9.43
C LYS A 139 -6.95 -11.41 8.00
N LEU A 140 -7.68 -10.30 7.79
CA LEU A 140 -7.80 -9.70 6.48
C LEU A 140 -6.46 -9.14 6.00
N LEU A 141 -5.70 -8.55 6.92
CA LEU A 141 -4.35 -8.03 6.63
C LEU A 141 -3.39 -9.13 6.16
N LEU A 142 -3.54 -10.36 6.67
CA LEU A 142 -2.71 -11.50 6.28
C LEU A 142 -3.04 -12.07 4.90
N ARG A 143 -4.15 -11.65 4.27
CA ARG A 143 -4.51 -12.07 2.90
C ARG A 143 -3.69 -11.36 1.82
N PHE A 144 -3.02 -10.26 2.15
CA PHE A 144 -2.23 -9.53 1.17
C PHE A 144 -1.07 -10.37 0.64
N PRO A 145 -0.76 -10.26 -0.66
CA PRO A 145 0.38 -10.96 -1.25
C PRO A 145 1.67 -10.68 -0.47
N LYS A 146 2.50 -11.69 -0.34
CA LYS A 146 3.77 -11.58 0.38
C LYS A 146 4.61 -10.44 -0.21
N GLY A 147 5.07 -9.54 0.65
CA GLY A 147 5.85 -8.36 0.25
C GLY A 147 5.01 -7.14 -0.15
N SER A 148 3.67 -7.20 -0.24
CA SER A 148 2.85 -6.01 -0.51
C SER A 148 2.58 -5.17 0.74
N LEU A 149 2.44 -5.78 1.89
CA LEU A 149 2.33 -5.10 3.18
C LEU A 149 3.19 -5.80 4.23
N ASN A 150 3.55 -5.06 5.27
CA ASN A 150 4.07 -5.63 6.50
C ASN A 150 2.98 -5.51 7.59
N PRO A 151 2.44 -6.63 8.10
CA PRO A 151 1.41 -6.61 9.14
C PRO A 151 1.81 -5.88 10.43
N GLN A 152 3.10 -5.68 10.65
CA GLN A 152 3.61 -4.92 11.81
C GLN A 152 3.66 -3.40 11.57
N SER A 153 3.59 -2.96 10.31
CA SER A 153 3.66 -1.53 9.94
C SER A 153 2.27 -0.94 9.87
N ILE A 154 1.87 -0.18 10.89
CA ILE A 154 0.62 0.57 10.95
C ILE A 154 0.94 2.01 11.34
N PRO A 155 0.44 3.01 10.59
CA PRO A 155 -0.45 2.89 9.44
C PRO A 155 0.22 2.37 8.18
N SER A 156 -0.58 1.73 7.34
CA SER A 156 -0.21 1.40 5.96
C SER A 156 -1.35 1.75 5.02
N THR A 157 -1.03 2.26 3.85
CA THR A 157 -2.04 2.56 2.82
C THR A 157 -1.70 1.83 1.54
N VAL A 158 -2.69 1.17 0.94
CA VAL A 158 -2.60 0.48 -0.35
C VAL A 158 -3.51 1.18 -1.34
N PHE A 159 -2.97 1.48 -2.51
CA PHE A 159 -3.72 2.04 -3.64
C PHE A 159 -3.99 0.93 -4.64
N ILE A 160 -5.26 0.66 -4.86
CA ILE A 160 -5.76 -0.39 -5.75
C ILE A 160 -6.35 0.29 -6.97
N ASP A 161 -5.94 -0.11 -8.17
CA ASP A 161 -6.43 0.45 -9.42
C ASP A 161 -7.83 -0.06 -9.79
N ARG A 162 -8.39 0.43 -10.93
CA ARG A 162 -9.72 0.07 -11.40
C ARG A 162 -9.87 -1.41 -11.79
N ASP A 163 -8.75 -2.09 -12.05
CA ASP A 163 -8.71 -3.53 -12.36
C ASP A 163 -8.60 -4.39 -11.08
N GLY A 164 -8.64 -3.77 -9.91
CA GLY A 164 -8.50 -4.45 -8.62
C GLY A 164 -7.07 -4.89 -8.31
N LYS A 165 -6.07 -4.21 -8.90
CA LYS A 165 -4.65 -4.54 -8.72
C LYS A 165 -3.94 -3.49 -7.87
N ILE A 166 -2.96 -3.93 -7.09
CA ILE A 166 -2.15 -3.08 -6.21
C ILE A 166 -1.19 -2.23 -7.05
N ALA A 167 -1.45 -0.93 -7.11
CA ALA A 167 -0.66 0.03 -7.89
C ALA A 167 0.42 0.74 -7.06
N ALA A 168 0.13 1.01 -5.79
CA ALA A 168 1.07 1.65 -4.88
C ALA A 168 0.79 1.27 -3.43
N ARG A 169 1.77 1.53 -2.56
CA ARG A 169 1.66 1.36 -1.11
C ARG A 169 2.49 2.38 -0.36
N ALA A 170 2.10 2.66 0.87
CA ALA A 170 2.92 3.34 1.86
C ALA A 170 2.84 2.58 3.19
N MET A 171 3.95 2.43 3.89
CA MET A 171 4.03 1.82 5.22
C MET A 171 4.42 2.88 6.25
N LYS A 172 3.71 4.00 6.20
CA LYS A 172 3.88 5.18 7.06
C LYS A 172 2.63 6.05 7.00
N ALA A 173 2.52 7.00 7.91
CA ALA A 173 1.49 8.05 7.81
C ALA A 173 1.73 8.92 6.56
N LEU A 174 0.66 9.24 5.84
CA LEU A 174 0.68 10.03 4.61
C LEU A 174 0.18 11.46 4.85
N SER A 175 0.84 12.42 4.21
CA SER A 175 0.35 13.79 4.05
C SER A 175 -0.69 13.87 2.94
N GLU A 176 -1.46 14.97 2.89
CA GLU A 176 -2.40 15.23 1.79
C GLU A 176 -1.69 15.28 0.43
N ASP A 177 -0.52 15.91 0.37
CA ASP A 177 0.25 16.04 -0.87
C ASP A 177 0.69 14.67 -1.40
N GLU A 178 1.19 13.78 -0.53
CA GLU A 178 1.58 12.42 -0.91
C GLU A 178 0.39 11.60 -1.40
N LEU A 179 -0.76 11.70 -0.74
CA LEU A 179 -2.00 11.07 -1.17
C LEU A 179 -2.43 11.57 -2.56
N ARG A 180 -2.44 12.90 -2.77
CA ARG A 180 -2.83 13.52 -4.03
C ARG A 180 -1.88 13.17 -5.17
N GLN A 181 -0.57 13.24 -4.93
CA GLN A 181 0.45 12.88 -5.93
C GLN A 181 0.37 11.42 -6.33
N THR A 182 0.03 10.51 -5.39
CA THR A 182 -0.15 9.09 -5.70
C THR A 182 -1.45 8.83 -6.47
N LEU A 183 -2.53 9.54 -6.15
CA LEU A 183 -3.84 9.35 -6.79
C LEU A 183 -3.92 9.98 -8.18
N ALA A 184 -3.26 11.11 -8.42
CA ALA A 184 -3.38 11.83 -9.68
C ALA A 184 -3.09 10.96 -10.92
N PRO A 185 -1.97 10.21 -11.00
CA PRO A 185 -1.71 9.33 -12.13
C PRO A 185 -2.73 8.19 -12.24
N LEU A 186 -3.18 7.60 -11.13
CA LEU A 186 -4.17 6.52 -11.14
C LEU A 186 -5.54 6.98 -11.65
N VAL A 187 -5.93 8.20 -11.31
CA VAL A 187 -7.18 8.80 -11.82
C VAL A 187 -7.07 9.07 -13.32
N ALA A 188 -5.89 9.44 -13.83
CA ALA A 188 -5.64 9.69 -15.24
C ALA A 188 -5.53 8.40 -16.09
N GLU A 189 -5.25 7.24 -15.47
CA GLU A 189 -5.24 5.93 -16.14
C GLU A 189 -6.66 5.61 -16.66
N LYS A 190 -6.74 5.18 -17.96
CA LYS A 190 -7.99 4.74 -18.60
C LYS A 190 -8.15 3.24 -18.53
#